data_ac44f1bad0dec3e7be5cadcbeac7f040
#
_entry.id   ac44f1bad0dec3e7be5cadcbeac7f040
#
_cell.length_a   1.000
_cell.length_b   1.000
_cell.length_c   1.000
_cell.angle_alpha   90.00
_cell.angle_beta   90.00
_cell.angle_gamma   90.00
#
_symmetry.space_group_name_H-M   'P 1'
#
loop_
_entity.id
_entity.type
_entity.pdbx_description
1 polymer ?
#
loop_
_entity_poly.entity_id
_entity_poly.type
_entity_poly.pdbx_seq_one_letter_code
_entity_poly.pdbx_strand_id
1 'polypeptide(L)'
;MPQAKQKPKQKPKPKPLTVAVTGPTGDIGKAFVRALERSRSVGKVLGMARRPFDPDAHGWRKTEYRQGDVLDRKGVDSLVAEADVVVHLAFIIFGGPQETREVNLKGSRNVFEASAASKRTKRLVYASSVAAYGFHDDPDRPERFTEDVEPRGTDDFYYSAQKAELEGLLADVVGATTTDAYVFRPCIVAGPDSLLLIENIPYVSIAGRLPGAVRRLLDVMPVLKPVIPDPGVPFQLVHADDVATAMRAAALGRGEPGIYNLAGEGILTMSDLADALGWYSLPVPEIAVDATAELTSRLPFMPPEAEWLQSFRVPTIMDTTKARKGLAWRPKKDARETLRETVQAARDQGLVS
;
A
#
# COMPACT_ATOMS: atom_id res chain seq x y z
N MET A 1 10.60 -7.42 -65.32
CA MET A 1 11.12 -6.49 -64.31
C MET A 1 10.48 -6.91 -62.98
N PRO A 2 11.26 -7.24 -61.96
CA PRO A 2 10.67 -7.64 -60.64
C PRO A 2 10.25 -6.40 -59.90
N GLN A 3 8.99 -6.35 -59.45
CA GLN A 3 8.42 -5.30 -58.58
C GLN A 3 9.13 -5.29 -57.24
N ALA A 4 9.70 -4.18 -56.86
CA ALA A 4 10.33 -3.98 -55.55
C ALA A 4 9.25 -4.05 -54.45
N LYS A 5 9.34 -5.05 -53.55
CA LYS A 5 8.52 -5.17 -52.36
C LYS A 5 8.79 -3.99 -51.42
N GLN A 6 7.85 -3.04 -51.33
CA GLN A 6 7.90 -1.95 -50.36
C GLN A 6 7.94 -2.56 -48.95
N LYS A 7 8.99 -2.23 -48.19
CA LYS A 7 9.09 -2.55 -46.76
C LYS A 7 7.91 -1.89 -46.02
N PRO A 8 7.20 -2.59 -45.11
CA PRO A 8 6.13 -1.99 -44.36
C PRO A 8 6.68 -0.80 -43.54
N LYS A 9 6.04 0.37 -43.66
CA LYS A 9 6.35 1.55 -42.84
C LYS A 9 6.21 1.17 -41.38
N GLN A 10 7.32 1.20 -40.62
CA GLN A 10 7.30 1.01 -39.17
C GLN A 10 6.41 2.11 -38.57
N LYS A 11 5.39 1.71 -37.79
CA LYS A 11 4.59 2.65 -37.01
C LYS A 11 5.53 3.43 -36.07
N PRO A 12 5.37 4.76 -35.94
CA PRO A 12 6.19 5.56 -35.05
C PRO A 12 6.09 5.00 -33.63
N LYS A 13 7.23 4.85 -32.94
CA LYS A 13 7.24 4.40 -31.56
C LYS A 13 6.41 5.39 -30.71
N PRO A 14 5.51 4.92 -29.82
CA PRO A 14 4.75 5.81 -28.98
C PRO A 14 5.71 6.66 -28.11
N LYS A 15 5.35 7.94 -27.93
CA LYS A 15 6.12 8.87 -27.09
C LYS A 15 6.14 8.32 -25.64
N PRO A 16 7.30 8.32 -24.99
CA PRO A 16 7.39 7.90 -23.60
C PRO A 16 6.49 8.75 -22.69
N LEU A 17 5.84 8.12 -21.71
CA LEU A 17 4.88 8.75 -20.81
C LEU A 17 5.58 9.61 -19.75
N THR A 18 4.92 10.70 -19.37
CA THR A 18 5.19 11.43 -18.12
C THR A 18 4.22 10.94 -17.06
N VAL A 19 4.74 10.44 -15.92
CA VAL A 19 3.95 9.90 -14.81
C VAL A 19 4.14 10.80 -13.58
N ALA A 20 3.06 11.40 -13.09
CA ALA A 20 3.07 12.10 -11.80
C ALA A 20 2.81 11.09 -10.68
N VAL A 21 3.55 11.19 -9.58
CA VAL A 21 3.44 10.32 -8.41
C VAL A 21 3.37 11.17 -7.16
N THR A 22 2.26 11.15 -6.44
CA THR A 22 2.19 11.71 -5.09
C THR A 22 2.58 10.64 -4.08
N GLY A 23 3.42 10.99 -3.11
CA GLY A 23 3.95 10.03 -2.14
C GLY A 23 5.03 9.08 -2.69
N PRO A 24 5.96 9.54 -3.58
CA PRO A 24 7.02 8.70 -4.16
C PRO A 24 8.02 8.19 -3.13
N THR A 25 8.06 8.79 -1.95
CA THR A 25 9.02 8.50 -0.88
C THR A 25 8.49 7.52 0.17
N GLY A 26 7.22 7.13 0.08
CA GLY A 26 6.60 6.11 0.93
C GLY A 26 7.00 4.69 0.50
N ASP A 27 6.54 3.70 1.25
CA ASP A 27 6.89 2.29 1.08
C ASP A 27 6.57 1.76 -0.33
N ILE A 28 5.31 1.88 -0.75
CA ILE A 28 4.91 1.54 -2.13
C ILE A 28 5.56 2.51 -3.13
N GLY A 29 5.68 3.78 -2.75
CA GLY A 29 6.19 4.85 -3.62
C GLY A 29 7.59 4.60 -4.12
N LYS A 30 8.51 4.21 -3.24
CA LYS A 30 9.91 3.89 -3.61
C LYS A 30 9.98 2.71 -4.58
N ALA A 31 9.28 1.62 -4.28
CA ALA A 31 9.21 0.45 -5.15
C ALA A 31 8.60 0.80 -6.51
N PHE A 32 7.54 1.61 -6.51
CA PHE A 32 6.85 2.02 -7.73
C PHE A 32 7.72 2.93 -8.62
N VAL A 33 8.34 3.98 -8.07
CA VAL A 33 9.25 4.85 -8.83
C VAL A 33 10.42 4.05 -9.38
N ARG A 34 11.02 3.15 -8.60
CA ARG A 34 12.07 2.24 -9.06
C ARG A 34 11.61 1.37 -10.26
N ALA A 35 10.35 0.92 -10.25
CA ALA A 35 9.77 0.17 -11.37
C ALA A 35 9.53 1.05 -12.61
N LEU A 36 9.21 2.34 -12.45
CA LEU A 36 9.09 3.30 -13.56
C LEU A 36 10.44 3.68 -14.15
N GLU A 37 11.48 3.88 -13.33
CA GLU A 37 12.85 4.17 -13.77
C GLU A 37 13.39 3.12 -14.76
N ARG A 38 13.06 1.84 -14.50
CA ARG A 38 13.44 0.71 -15.36
C ARG A 38 12.58 0.56 -16.63
N SER A 39 11.48 1.31 -16.73
CA SER A 39 10.55 1.19 -17.86
C SER A 39 10.96 2.05 -19.05
N ARG A 40 11.12 1.44 -20.24
CA ARG A 40 11.37 2.18 -21.48
C ARG A 40 10.17 3.00 -21.97
N SER A 41 8.97 2.67 -21.51
CA SER A 41 7.73 3.39 -21.85
C SER A 41 7.55 4.67 -21.03
N VAL A 42 8.34 4.89 -19.98
CA VAL A 42 8.31 6.08 -19.14
C VAL A 42 9.55 6.94 -19.45
N GLY A 43 9.31 8.19 -19.84
CA GLY A 43 10.36 9.17 -20.13
C GLY A 43 10.65 10.07 -18.94
N LYS A 44 9.63 10.39 -18.14
CA LYS A 44 9.74 11.30 -16.99
C LYS A 44 8.81 10.85 -15.85
N VAL A 45 9.29 10.97 -14.63
CA VAL A 45 8.50 10.83 -13.40
C VAL A 45 8.50 12.17 -12.67
N LEU A 46 7.33 12.66 -12.29
CA LEU A 46 7.16 13.87 -11.49
C LEU A 46 6.73 13.43 -10.08
N GLY A 47 7.66 13.39 -9.14
CA GLY A 47 7.39 13.00 -7.78
C GLY A 47 7.02 14.20 -6.90
N MET A 48 5.98 14.09 -6.06
CA MET A 48 5.65 15.12 -5.07
C MET A 48 5.41 14.51 -3.68
N ALA A 49 6.10 15.04 -2.68
CA ALA A 49 5.85 14.75 -1.27
C ALA A 49 6.29 15.92 -0.38
N ARG A 50 5.87 15.88 0.89
CA ARG A 50 6.07 16.98 1.85
C ARG A 50 7.52 17.16 2.31
N ARG A 51 8.24 16.05 2.48
CA ARG A 51 9.62 16.07 3.01
C ARG A 51 10.63 16.27 1.88
N PRO A 52 11.74 16.96 2.11
CA PRO A 52 12.84 17.00 1.16
C PRO A 52 13.30 15.58 0.77
N PHE A 53 13.63 15.39 -0.49
CA PHE A 53 14.08 14.11 -1.01
C PHE A 53 15.00 14.33 -2.21
N ASP A 54 16.08 13.56 -2.28
CA ASP A 54 17.02 13.58 -3.37
C ASP A 54 16.90 12.32 -4.25
N PRO A 55 16.34 12.41 -5.46
CA PRO A 55 16.25 11.29 -6.39
C PRO A 55 17.61 10.71 -6.79
N ASP A 56 18.64 11.55 -6.91
CA ASP A 56 19.97 11.11 -7.35
C ASP A 56 20.63 10.18 -6.33
N ALA A 57 20.38 10.39 -5.03
CA ALA A 57 20.84 9.51 -3.96
C ALA A 57 20.26 8.08 -4.08
N HIS A 58 19.13 7.92 -4.79
CA HIS A 58 18.50 6.64 -5.09
C HIS A 58 18.78 6.12 -6.50
N GLY A 59 19.64 6.80 -7.26
CA GLY A 59 19.93 6.46 -8.65
C GLY A 59 18.77 6.67 -9.63
N TRP A 60 17.80 7.50 -9.27
CA TRP A 60 16.64 7.81 -10.11
C TRP A 60 17.00 8.90 -11.12
N ARG A 61 17.02 8.55 -12.40
CA ARG A 61 17.48 9.43 -13.48
C ARG A 61 16.37 10.09 -14.27
N LYS A 62 15.13 9.56 -14.18
CA LYS A 62 13.95 10.08 -14.87
C LYS A 62 13.06 10.90 -13.93
N THR A 63 13.37 10.89 -12.64
CA THR A 63 12.53 11.48 -11.60
C THR A 63 12.95 12.91 -11.30
N GLU A 64 12.06 13.85 -11.57
CA GLU A 64 12.09 15.20 -11.04
C GLU A 64 11.25 15.22 -9.75
N TYR A 65 11.85 15.61 -8.64
CA TYR A 65 11.16 15.70 -7.36
C TYR A 65 10.76 17.15 -7.07
N ARG A 66 9.52 17.31 -6.61
CA ARG A 66 8.95 18.59 -6.18
C ARG A 66 8.50 18.45 -4.73
N GLN A 67 9.09 19.21 -3.83
CA GLN A 67 8.58 19.30 -2.48
C GLN A 67 7.24 20.05 -2.52
N GLY A 68 6.18 19.41 -1.99
CA GLY A 68 4.83 19.96 -2.01
C GLY A 68 3.86 19.13 -1.19
N ASP A 69 2.69 19.69 -0.94
CA ASP A 69 1.61 19.04 -0.18
C ASP A 69 0.39 18.82 -1.10
N VAL A 70 -0.25 17.67 -0.96
CA VAL A 70 -1.52 17.39 -1.68
C VAL A 70 -2.68 18.29 -1.24
N LEU A 71 -2.54 18.96 -0.10
CA LEU A 71 -3.47 20.00 0.34
C LEU A 71 -3.33 21.31 -0.45
N ASP A 72 -2.17 21.56 -1.07
CA ASP A 72 -1.98 22.69 -1.98
C ASP A 72 -2.56 22.38 -3.36
N ARG A 73 -3.80 22.79 -3.59
CA ARG A 73 -4.50 22.58 -4.85
C ARG A 73 -3.71 23.11 -6.05
N LYS A 74 -3.07 24.26 -5.94
CA LYS A 74 -2.30 24.86 -7.06
C LYS A 74 -1.08 24.01 -7.40
N GLY A 75 -0.36 23.52 -6.38
CA GLY A 75 0.77 22.61 -6.56
C GLY A 75 0.33 21.31 -7.22
N VAL A 76 -0.81 20.73 -6.82
CA VAL A 76 -1.40 19.55 -7.42
C VAL A 76 -1.80 19.80 -8.88
N ASP A 77 -2.51 20.88 -9.17
CA ASP A 77 -2.93 21.24 -10.53
C ASP A 77 -1.71 21.40 -11.45
N SER A 78 -0.64 22.04 -10.98
CA SER A 78 0.62 22.19 -11.72
C SER A 78 1.28 20.85 -12.01
N LEU A 79 1.33 19.95 -11.04
CA LEU A 79 1.89 18.60 -11.18
C LEU A 79 1.12 17.79 -12.23
N VAL A 80 -0.21 17.78 -12.11
CA VAL A 80 -1.13 17.01 -12.97
C VAL A 80 -1.14 17.53 -14.41
N ALA A 81 -1.04 18.84 -14.61
CA ALA A 81 -1.05 19.46 -15.95
C ALA A 81 0.09 18.95 -16.86
N GLU A 82 1.19 18.47 -16.29
CA GLU A 82 2.33 17.95 -17.03
C GLU A 82 2.28 16.43 -17.26
N ALA A 83 1.32 15.71 -16.64
CA ALA A 83 1.30 14.25 -16.56
C ALA A 83 0.34 13.60 -17.55
N ASP A 84 0.77 12.54 -18.20
CA ASP A 84 -0.09 11.64 -19.00
C ASP A 84 -0.81 10.62 -18.10
N VAL A 85 -0.20 10.31 -16.94
CA VAL A 85 -0.72 9.39 -15.91
C VAL A 85 -0.44 9.98 -14.54
N VAL A 86 -1.44 9.92 -13.66
CA VAL A 86 -1.30 10.30 -12.24
C VAL A 86 -1.40 9.05 -11.38
N VAL A 87 -0.48 8.89 -10.43
CA VAL A 87 -0.48 7.80 -9.45
C VAL A 87 -0.51 8.40 -8.06
N HIS A 88 -1.60 8.15 -7.34
CA HIS A 88 -1.82 8.70 -6.02
C HIS A 88 -1.52 7.68 -4.93
N LEU A 89 -0.38 7.89 -4.24
CA LEU A 89 0.10 7.06 -3.13
C LEU A 89 0.22 7.85 -1.83
N ALA A 90 0.07 9.18 -1.88
CA ALA A 90 0.17 10.01 -0.68
C ALA A 90 -1.02 9.74 0.25
N PHE A 91 -0.73 9.12 1.38
CA PHE A 91 -1.70 8.80 2.42
C PHE A 91 -0.98 8.74 3.77
N ILE A 92 -1.58 9.30 4.82
CA ILE A 92 -1.08 9.20 6.19
C ILE A 92 -1.78 8.01 6.86
N ILE A 93 -0.98 7.01 7.22
CA ILE A 93 -1.47 5.79 7.87
C ILE A 93 -1.60 6.01 9.39
N PHE A 94 -0.63 6.70 10.01
CA PHE A 94 -0.59 6.97 11.44
C PHE A 94 -0.61 8.48 11.68
N GLY A 95 -1.43 8.92 12.63
CA GLY A 95 -1.58 10.32 12.99
C GLY A 95 -2.87 10.57 13.77
N GLY A 96 -3.08 11.81 14.19
CA GLY A 96 -4.35 12.19 14.82
C GLY A 96 -5.54 12.06 13.86
N PRO A 97 -6.73 11.63 14.33
CA PRO A 97 -7.89 11.40 13.46
C PRO A 97 -8.25 12.61 12.58
N GLN A 98 -8.11 13.83 13.13
CA GLN A 98 -8.44 15.06 12.42
C GLN A 98 -7.40 15.40 11.34
N GLU A 99 -6.10 15.24 11.65
CA GLU A 99 -4.99 15.47 10.71
C GLU A 99 -5.06 14.47 9.55
N THR A 100 -5.22 13.19 9.88
CA THR A 100 -5.30 12.13 8.87
C THR A 100 -6.51 12.34 7.97
N ARG A 101 -7.67 12.70 8.52
CA ARG A 101 -8.88 12.97 7.74
C ARG A 101 -8.68 14.15 6.78
N GLU A 102 -8.09 15.25 7.23
CA GLU A 102 -7.85 16.41 6.36
C GLU A 102 -6.91 16.07 5.22
N VAL A 103 -5.73 15.52 5.53
CA VAL A 103 -4.72 15.20 4.49
C VAL A 103 -5.22 14.10 3.56
N ASN A 104 -5.80 13.04 4.10
CA ASN A 104 -6.21 11.90 3.30
C ASN A 104 -7.42 12.23 2.42
N LEU A 105 -8.49 12.81 2.97
CA LEU A 105 -9.71 13.05 2.20
C LEU A 105 -9.59 14.29 1.31
N LYS A 106 -9.21 15.44 1.86
CA LYS A 106 -9.10 16.69 1.09
C LYS A 106 -7.93 16.62 0.10
N GLY A 107 -6.78 16.07 0.52
CA GLY A 107 -5.62 15.90 -0.34
C GLY A 107 -5.89 14.95 -1.49
N SER A 108 -6.54 13.80 -1.24
CA SER A 108 -6.93 12.88 -2.31
C SER A 108 -7.98 13.48 -3.25
N ARG A 109 -8.96 14.20 -2.71
CA ARG A 109 -9.95 14.93 -3.52
C ARG A 109 -9.26 15.89 -4.49
N ASN A 110 -8.28 16.68 -4.02
CA ASN A 110 -7.53 17.60 -4.88
C ASN A 110 -6.86 16.85 -6.04
N VAL A 111 -6.24 15.68 -5.78
CA VAL A 111 -5.57 14.90 -6.81
C VAL A 111 -6.57 14.27 -7.79
N PHE A 112 -7.68 13.72 -7.29
CA PHE A 112 -8.71 13.10 -8.11
C PHE A 112 -9.36 14.12 -9.05
N GLU A 113 -9.82 15.24 -8.52
CA GLU A 113 -10.46 16.31 -9.30
C GLU A 113 -9.50 16.95 -10.32
N ALA A 114 -8.23 17.21 -9.93
CA ALA A 114 -7.24 17.73 -10.85
C ALA A 114 -6.99 16.74 -12.00
N SER A 115 -6.89 15.43 -11.69
CA SER A 115 -6.70 14.37 -12.69
C SER A 115 -7.88 14.27 -13.64
N ALA A 116 -9.11 14.31 -13.11
CA ALA A 116 -10.35 14.23 -13.87
C ALA A 116 -10.58 15.46 -14.78
N ALA A 117 -10.19 16.66 -14.32
CA ALA A 117 -10.27 17.90 -15.09
C ALA A 117 -9.18 18.05 -16.15
N SER A 118 -8.10 17.28 -16.06
CA SER A 118 -6.94 17.41 -16.95
C SER A 118 -7.22 16.81 -18.32
N LYS A 119 -7.08 17.61 -19.37
CA LYS A 119 -7.17 17.15 -20.77
C LYS A 119 -6.00 16.24 -21.18
N ARG A 120 -4.90 16.29 -20.43
CA ARG A 120 -3.69 15.51 -20.71
C ARG A 120 -3.69 14.16 -20.01
N THR A 121 -4.13 14.12 -18.76
CA THR A 121 -4.16 12.91 -17.96
C THR A 121 -5.15 11.91 -18.53
N LYS A 122 -4.67 10.73 -18.89
CA LYS A 122 -5.48 9.64 -19.42
C LYS A 122 -5.85 8.61 -18.37
N ARG A 123 -4.98 8.46 -17.35
CA ARG A 123 -5.14 7.44 -16.32
C ARG A 123 -4.85 8.00 -14.94
N LEU A 124 -5.69 7.58 -14.01
CA LEU A 124 -5.50 7.80 -12.58
C LEU A 124 -5.39 6.44 -11.90
N VAL A 125 -4.27 6.21 -11.20
CA VAL A 125 -4.01 5.00 -10.43
C VAL A 125 -4.01 5.35 -8.96
N TYR A 126 -4.84 4.70 -8.17
CA TYR A 126 -4.98 4.95 -6.73
C TYR A 126 -4.64 3.71 -5.92
N ALA A 127 -3.83 3.88 -4.87
CA ALA A 127 -3.56 2.84 -3.88
C ALA A 127 -4.59 2.91 -2.75
N SER A 128 -5.61 2.08 -2.83
CA SER A 128 -6.54 1.78 -1.74
C SER A 128 -5.92 0.73 -0.80
N SER A 129 -6.73 -0.13 -0.21
CA SER A 129 -6.31 -1.19 0.72
C SER A 129 -7.39 -2.26 0.82
N VAL A 130 -7.01 -3.47 1.24
CA VAL A 130 -7.94 -4.49 1.74
C VAL A 130 -8.85 -3.95 2.83
N ALA A 131 -8.35 -3.01 3.63
CA ALA A 131 -9.11 -2.38 4.70
C ALA A 131 -10.36 -1.62 4.21
N ALA A 132 -10.45 -1.26 2.92
CA ALA A 132 -11.65 -0.65 2.36
C ALA A 132 -12.88 -1.57 2.44
N TYR A 133 -12.70 -2.88 2.43
CA TYR A 133 -13.81 -3.83 2.65
C TYR A 133 -14.44 -3.70 4.04
N GLY A 134 -13.65 -3.30 5.03
CA GLY A 134 -14.00 -3.35 6.43
C GLY A 134 -13.70 -4.71 7.06
N PHE A 135 -13.69 -4.74 8.38
CA PHE A 135 -13.43 -5.93 9.19
C PHE A 135 -14.70 -6.27 9.98
N HIS A 136 -15.67 -6.88 9.30
CA HIS A 136 -16.98 -7.19 9.83
C HIS A 136 -17.13 -8.70 10.00
N ASP A 137 -17.56 -9.13 11.19
CA ASP A 137 -17.89 -10.53 11.47
C ASP A 137 -19.35 -10.83 11.10
N ASP A 138 -19.65 -10.66 9.80
CA ASP A 138 -20.97 -10.91 9.27
C ASP A 138 -21.16 -12.41 8.98
N PRO A 139 -22.35 -12.98 9.24
CA PRO A 139 -22.65 -14.39 8.90
C PRO A 139 -22.49 -14.71 7.41
N ASP A 140 -22.76 -13.72 6.56
CA ASP A 140 -22.69 -13.84 5.09
C ASP A 140 -21.35 -13.39 4.51
N ARG A 141 -20.33 -13.22 5.35
CA ARG A 141 -19.00 -12.84 4.91
C ARG A 141 -18.44 -13.84 3.90
N PRO A 142 -17.91 -13.37 2.74
CA PRO A 142 -17.33 -14.29 1.76
C PRO A 142 -16.06 -14.94 2.31
N GLU A 143 -15.83 -16.22 1.97
CA GLU A 143 -14.56 -16.90 2.27
C GLU A 143 -13.37 -16.18 1.62
N ARG A 144 -13.58 -15.63 0.43
CA ARG A 144 -12.62 -14.80 -0.31
C ARG A 144 -13.30 -13.57 -0.88
N PHE A 145 -12.70 -12.43 -0.61
CA PHE A 145 -13.19 -11.14 -1.10
C PHE A 145 -12.77 -10.94 -2.55
N THR A 146 -13.74 -10.85 -3.45
CA THR A 146 -13.56 -10.39 -4.82
C THR A 146 -13.75 -8.88 -4.92
N GLU A 147 -13.39 -8.29 -6.07
CA GLU A 147 -13.54 -6.86 -6.30
C GLU A 147 -15.00 -6.39 -6.41
N ASP A 148 -15.95 -7.32 -6.55
CA ASP A 148 -17.40 -7.04 -6.58
C ASP A 148 -17.99 -6.79 -5.18
N VAL A 149 -17.25 -7.14 -4.12
CA VAL A 149 -17.65 -6.81 -2.74
C VAL A 149 -17.46 -5.31 -2.50
N GLU A 150 -18.54 -4.65 -2.09
CA GLU A 150 -18.52 -3.22 -1.83
C GLU A 150 -17.62 -2.85 -0.66
N PRO A 151 -16.88 -1.72 -0.75
CA PRO A 151 -16.07 -1.20 0.33
C PRO A 151 -16.98 -0.54 1.37
N ARG A 152 -17.14 -1.17 2.53
CA ARG A 152 -17.97 -0.64 3.64
C ARG A 152 -17.16 0.14 4.66
N GLY A 153 -15.86 -0.16 4.77
CA GLY A 153 -15.02 0.36 5.84
C GLY A 153 -15.44 -0.16 7.22
N THR A 154 -14.73 0.23 8.25
CA THR A 154 -15.07 0.00 9.67
C THR A 154 -15.06 1.33 10.38
N ASP A 155 -16.18 1.75 10.96
CA ASP A 155 -16.36 3.11 11.50
C ASP A 155 -15.36 3.44 12.62
N ASP A 156 -15.12 2.48 13.53
CA ASP A 156 -14.19 2.63 14.65
C ASP A 156 -12.71 2.46 14.25
N PHE A 157 -12.43 2.25 12.96
CA PHE A 157 -11.08 2.17 12.42
C PHE A 157 -10.91 3.20 11.29
N TYR A 158 -10.44 4.39 11.64
CA TYR A 158 -10.37 5.54 10.71
C TYR A 158 -9.68 5.23 9.39
N TYR A 159 -8.63 4.39 9.39
CA TYR A 159 -7.93 3.99 8.17
C TYR A 159 -8.86 3.24 7.21
N SER A 160 -9.62 2.28 7.74
CA SER A 160 -10.58 1.48 6.99
C SER A 160 -11.71 2.36 6.45
N ALA A 161 -12.34 3.18 7.31
CA ALA A 161 -13.40 4.10 6.93
C ALA A 161 -12.95 5.09 5.85
N GLN A 162 -11.78 5.71 6.01
CA GLN A 162 -11.26 6.67 5.02
C GLN A 162 -10.91 5.99 3.68
N LYS A 163 -10.44 4.73 3.67
CA LYS A 163 -10.18 4.02 2.42
C LYS A 163 -11.46 3.74 1.65
N ALA A 164 -12.52 3.33 2.32
CA ALA A 164 -13.84 3.14 1.71
C ALA A 164 -14.43 4.46 1.19
N GLU A 165 -14.40 5.53 2.00
CA GLU A 165 -14.88 6.87 1.61
C GLU A 165 -14.14 7.40 0.36
N LEU A 166 -12.82 7.16 0.27
CA LEU A 166 -12.02 7.60 -0.87
C LEU A 166 -12.29 6.82 -2.15
N GLU A 167 -12.66 5.55 -2.08
CA GLU A 167 -13.07 4.81 -3.26
C GLU A 167 -14.40 5.33 -3.81
N GLY A 168 -15.38 5.61 -2.94
CA GLY A 168 -16.63 6.27 -3.32
C GLY A 168 -16.39 7.64 -3.95
N LEU A 169 -15.59 8.48 -3.30
CA LEU A 169 -15.21 9.79 -3.82
C LEU A 169 -14.55 9.70 -5.21
N LEU A 170 -13.64 8.74 -5.39
CA LEU A 170 -12.98 8.54 -6.68
C LEU A 170 -13.97 8.13 -7.76
N ALA A 171 -14.89 7.21 -7.47
CA ALA A 171 -15.92 6.78 -8.38
C ALA A 171 -16.82 7.94 -8.83
N ASP A 172 -17.23 8.80 -7.89
CA ASP A 172 -18.03 10.01 -8.16
C ASP A 172 -17.29 10.99 -9.08
N VAL A 173 -16.00 11.26 -8.77
CA VAL A 173 -15.19 12.23 -9.51
C VAL A 173 -14.90 11.77 -10.93
N VAL A 174 -14.60 10.48 -11.15
CA VAL A 174 -14.24 9.98 -12.49
C VAL A 174 -15.44 9.53 -13.31
N GLY A 175 -16.57 9.21 -12.68
CA GLY A 175 -17.75 8.64 -13.34
C GLY A 175 -18.33 9.49 -14.49
N ALA A 176 -18.12 10.82 -14.46
CA ALA A 176 -18.53 11.74 -15.49
C ALA A 176 -17.39 12.16 -16.45
N THR A 177 -16.25 11.48 -16.43
CA THR A 177 -15.05 11.85 -17.21
C THR A 177 -14.58 10.73 -18.13
N THR A 178 -13.59 11.04 -18.97
CA THR A 178 -12.93 10.06 -19.84
C THR A 178 -11.60 9.55 -19.26
N THR A 179 -11.35 9.81 -17.98
CA THR A 179 -10.13 9.37 -17.31
C THR A 179 -10.27 7.93 -16.84
N ASP A 180 -9.42 7.05 -17.33
CA ASP A 180 -9.37 5.65 -16.88
C ASP A 180 -8.90 5.60 -15.41
N ALA A 181 -9.73 5.11 -14.51
CA ALA A 181 -9.36 4.95 -13.09
C ALA A 181 -9.03 3.49 -12.75
N TYR A 182 -7.91 3.29 -12.07
CA TYR A 182 -7.47 2.00 -11.54
C TYR A 182 -7.30 2.11 -10.03
N VAL A 183 -8.03 1.30 -9.30
CA VAL A 183 -7.97 1.23 -7.83
C VAL A 183 -7.32 -0.09 -7.44
N PHE A 184 -6.28 -0.03 -6.63
CA PHE A 184 -5.63 -1.22 -6.11
C PHE A 184 -5.94 -1.39 -4.63
N ARG A 185 -6.42 -2.57 -4.25
CA ARG A 185 -6.62 -3.00 -2.86
C ARG A 185 -5.53 -4.01 -2.50
N PRO A 186 -4.31 -3.60 -2.13
CA PRO A 186 -3.33 -4.53 -1.59
C PRO A 186 -3.76 -5.02 -0.20
N CYS A 187 -3.41 -6.28 0.12
CA CYS A 187 -3.36 -6.74 1.51
C CYS A 187 -2.21 -6.04 2.26
N ILE A 188 -1.77 -6.56 3.39
CA ILE A 188 -0.64 -5.98 4.11
C ILE A 188 0.59 -5.97 3.21
N VAL A 189 1.06 -4.76 2.88
CA VAL A 189 2.26 -4.57 2.07
C VAL A 189 3.48 -4.69 2.95
N ALA A 190 4.43 -5.52 2.55
CA ALA A 190 5.65 -5.77 3.29
C ALA A 190 6.86 -5.92 2.34
N GLY A 191 8.05 -6.00 2.91
CA GLY A 191 9.30 -6.09 2.17
C GLY A 191 10.36 -5.13 2.73
N PRO A 192 11.56 -5.08 2.15
CA PRO A 192 12.66 -4.24 2.64
C PRO A 192 12.37 -2.74 2.68
N ASP A 193 11.48 -2.26 1.82
CA ASP A 193 11.05 -0.85 1.79
C ASP A 193 9.81 -0.58 2.65
N SER A 194 9.16 -1.62 3.20
CA SER A 194 7.92 -1.52 3.97
C SER A 194 7.98 -2.40 5.22
N LEU A 195 8.39 -1.82 6.33
CA LEU A 195 8.58 -2.48 7.62
C LEU A 195 7.44 -2.24 8.60
N LEU A 196 6.35 -1.59 8.16
CA LEU A 196 5.21 -1.20 9.02
C LEU A 196 4.66 -2.37 9.84
N LEU A 197 4.60 -3.59 9.26
CA LEU A 197 4.17 -4.78 9.97
C LEU A 197 5.01 -5.06 11.23
N ILE A 198 6.31 -4.80 11.18
CA ILE A 198 7.25 -5.06 12.28
C ILE A 198 7.37 -3.84 13.20
N GLU A 199 7.48 -2.64 12.65
CA GLU A 199 7.62 -1.38 13.39
C GLU A 199 6.46 -1.15 14.37
N ASN A 200 5.25 -1.60 14.00
CA ASN A 200 4.04 -1.44 14.81
C ASN A 200 3.79 -2.57 15.80
N ILE A 201 4.67 -3.56 15.90
CA ILE A 201 4.61 -4.51 17.02
C ILE A 201 4.92 -3.75 18.31
N PRO A 202 4.04 -3.77 19.33
CA PRO A 202 4.21 -2.97 20.54
C PRO A 202 5.57 -3.12 21.20
N TYR A 203 6.12 -4.34 21.21
CA TYR A 203 7.46 -4.60 21.74
C TYR A 203 8.55 -3.85 20.95
N VAL A 204 8.48 -3.85 19.62
CA VAL A 204 9.47 -3.17 18.75
C VAL A 204 9.41 -1.67 18.97
N SER A 205 8.21 -1.09 19.01
CA SER A 205 8.01 0.33 19.22
C SER A 205 8.51 0.81 20.60
N ILE A 206 8.32 0.00 21.65
CA ILE A 206 8.83 0.29 23.00
C ILE A 206 10.35 0.08 23.06
N ALA A 207 10.87 -1.02 22.53
CA ALA A 207 12.30 -1.31 22.50
C ALA A 207 13.10 -0.24 21.76
N GLY A 208 12.55 0.34 20.70
CA GLY A 208 13.15 1.45 19.97
C GLY A 208 13.37 2.72 20.81
N ARG A 209 12.65 2.88 21.92
CA ARG A 209 12.78 4.00 22.86
C ARG A 209 13.80 3.74 23.99
N LEU A 210 14.29 2.50 24.12
CA LEU A 210 15.25 2.14 25.17
C LEU A 210 16.70 2.51 24.79
N PRO A 211 17.56 2.86 25.79
CA PRO A 211 18.98 3.04 25.55
C PRO A 211 19.61 1.76 24.97
N GLY A 212 20.52 1.91 23.99
CA GLY A 212 21.10 0.78 23.25
C GLY A 212 21.78 -0.29 24.13
N ALA A 213 22.32 0.08 25.31
CA ALA A 213 22.89 -0.86 26.26
C ALA A 213 21.83 -1.78 26.89
N VAL A 214 20.65 -1.24 27.22
CA VAL A 214 19.52 -2.00 27.79
C VAL A 214 18.97 -2.96 26.74
N ARG A 215 18.86 -2.48 25.50
CA ARG A 215 18.39 -3.29 24.37
C ARG A 215 19.30 -4.48 24.13
N ARG A 216 20.62 -4.29 24.05
CA ARG A 216 21.60 -5.38 23.89
C ARG A 216 21.52 -6.42 25.01
N LEU A 217 21.24 -5.98 26.26
CA LEU A 217 21.07 -6.89 27.39
C LEU A 217 19.82 -7.76 27.23
N LEU A 218 18.71 -7.19 26.77
CA LEU A 218 17.46 -7.90 26.50
C LEU A 218 17.63 -8.91 25.36
N ASP A 219 18.37 -8.56 24.30
CA ASP A 219 18.62 -9.40 23.14
C ASP A 219 19.44 -10.67 23.47
N VAL A 220 20.29 -10.61 24.51
CA VAL A 220 21.17 -11.73 24.91
C VAL A 220 20.47 -12.72 25.86
N MET A 221 19.35 -12.33 26.47
CA MET A 221 18.63 -13.18 27.47
C MET A 221 17.53 -14.01 26.81
N PRO A 222 17.73 -15.33 26.54
CA PRO A 222 16.74 -16.18 25.84
C PRO A 222 15.39 -16.25 26.54
N VAL A 223 15.38 -16.05 27.87
CA VAL A 223 14.17 -16.11 28.72
C VAL A 223 13.25 -14.90 28.52
N LEU A 224 13.76 -13.82 27.90
CA LEU A 224 13.03 -12.57 27.68
C LEU A 224 12.60 -12.35 26.22
N LYS A 225 12.60 -13.41 25.41
CA LYS A 225 12.04 -13.30 24.06
C LYS A 225 10.60 -12.85 24.10
N PRO A 226 10.21 -11.89 23.23
CA PRO A 226 8.82 -11.45 23.16
C PRO A 226 7.85 -12.59 22.84
N VAL A 227 6.63 -12.46 23.30
CA VAL A 227 5.53 -13.36 23.01
C VAL A 227 4.50 -12.62 22.17
N ILE A 228 4.15 -13.15 21.02
CA ILE A 228 3.07 -12.64 20.19
C ILE A 228 1.80 -13.44 20.48
N PRO A 229 0.69 -12.79 20.89
CA PRO A 229 -0.61 -13.45 20.96
C PRO A 229 -1.06 -13.86 19.56
N ASP A 230 -1.47 -15.13 19.40
CA ASP A 230 -2.00 -15.64 18.13
C ASP A 230 -3.47 -16.02 18.28
N PRO A 231 -4.40 -15.21 17.76
CA PRO A 231 -5.82 -15.56 17.71
C PRO A 231 -6.14 -16.60 16.63
N GLY A 232 -5.16 -17.07 15.85
CA GLY A 232 -5.36 -17.99 14.74
C GLY A 232 -6.01 -17.36 13.51
N VAL A 233 -6.16 -16.03 13.49
CA VAL A 233 -6.77 -15.31 12.35
C VAL A 233 -5.78 -15.25 11.19
N PRO A 234 -6.14 -15.80 10.01
CA PRO A 234 -5.29 -15.79 8.85
C PRO A 234 -5.24 -14.42 8.18
N PHE A 235 -4.07 -14.05 7.65
CA PHE A 235 -3.87 -12.84 6.85
C PHE A 235 -2.97 -13.09 5.64
N GLN A 236 -2.94 -12.14 4.72
CA GLN A 236 -2.11 -12.19 3.51
C GLN A 236 -1.07 -11.08 3.53
N LEU A 237 0.09 -11.37 2.93
CA LEU A 237 1.12 -10.38 2.61
C LEU A 237 1.28 -10.23 1.10
N VAL A 238 1.68 -9.04 0.67
CA VAL A 238 2.15 -8.79 -0.69
C VAL A 238 3.44 -7.97 -0.65
N HIS A 239 4.42 -8.38 -1.45
CA HIS A 239 5.67 -7.66 -1.53
C HIS A 239 5.49 -6.30 -2.23
N ALA A 240 6.12 -5.24 -1.69
CA ALA A 240 6.02 -3.88 -2.24
C ALA A 240 6.40 -3.81 -3.73
N ASP A 241 7.41 -4.56 -4.18
CA ASP A 241 7.79 -4.65 -5.59
C ASP A 241 6.71 -5.30 -6.46
N ASP A 242 5.96 -6.26 -5.93
CA ASP A 242 4.85 -6.90 -6.65
C ASP A 242 3.66 -5.95 -6.79
N VAL A 243 3.33 -5.19 -5.74
CA VAL A 243 2.36 -4.08 -5.83
C VAL A 243 2.80 -3.09 -6.90
N ALA A 244 4.06 -2.67 -6.88
CA ALA A 244 4.63 -1.75 -7.86
C ALA A 244 4.52 -2.26 -9.30
N THR A 245 4.70 -3.58 -9.53
CA THR A 245 4.58 -4.17 -10.87
C THR A 245 3.14 -4.17 -11.38
N ALA A 246 2.14 -4.42 -10.53
CA ALA A 246 0.72 -4.33 -10.86
C ALA A 246 0.33 -2.89 -11.22
N MET A 247 0.67 -1.94 -10.35
CA MET A 247 0.37 -0.52 -10.56
C MET A 247 1.05 0.02 -11.82
N ARG A 248 2.29 -0.40 -12.10
CA ARG A 248 2.97 -0.05 -13.34
C ARG A 248 2.25 -0.61 -14.57
N ALA A 249 1.72 -1.82 -14.52
CA ALA A 249 0.96 -2.39 -15.62
C ALA A 249 -0.24 -1.51 -15.97
N ALA A 250 -1.03 -1.09 -14.98
CA ALA A 250 -2.15 -0.16 -15.14
C ALA A 250 -1.69 1.23 -15.63
N ALA A 251 -0.64 1.80 -15.05
CA ALA A 251 -0.09 3.07 -15.48
C ALA A 251 0.34 3.06 -16.96
N LEU A 252 0.79 1.91 -17.47
CA LEU A 252 1.12 1.70 -18.88
C LEU A 252 -0.09 1.33 -19.75
N GLY A 253 -1.32 1.32 -19.20
CA GLY A 253 -2.56 1.03 -19.91
C GLY A 253 -2.78 -0.46 -20.18
N ARG A 254 -2.32 -1.33 -19.30
CA ARG A 254 -2.66 -2.76 -19.32
C ARG A 254 -3.88 -3.01 -18.44
N GLY A 255 -4.72 -3.90 -18.87
CA GLY A 255 -5.99 -4.25 -18.22
C GLY A 255 -7.05 -3.17 -18.37
N GLU A 256 -8.29 -3.54 -18.08
CA GLU A 256 -9.42 -2.61 -18.10
C GLU A 256 -9.40 -1.74 -16.83
N PRO A 257 -9.85 -0.47 -16.91
CA PRO A 257 -10.06 0.35 -15.71
C PRO A 257 -10.95 -0.35 -14.68
N GLY A 258 -10.73 -0.08 -13.41
CA GLY A 258 -11.51 -0.65 -12.31
C GLY A 258 -10.67 -1.05 -11.10
N ILE A 259 -11.26 -1.85 -10.22
CA ILE A 259 -10.68 -2.26 -8.93
C ILE A 259 -9.91 -3.57 -9.12
N TYR A 260 -8.79 -3.72 -8.41
CA TYR A 260 -7.92 -4.89 -8.43
C TYR A 260 -7.39 -5.24 -7.04
N ASN A 261 -7.65 -6.44 -6.59
CA ASN A 261 -7.09 -7.00 -5.37
C ASN A 261 -5.65 -7.47 -5.59
N LEU A 262 -4.76 -7.18 -4.64
CA LEU A 262 -3.36 -7.61 -4.68
C LEU A 262 -2.96 -8.34 -3.40
N ALA A 263 -2.60 -9.61 -3.52
CA ALA A 263 -2.03 -10.42 -2.45
C ALA A 263 -0.98 -11.38 -3.03
N GLY A 264 0.07 -11.65 -2.25
CA GLY A 264 1.01 -12.73 -2.52
C GLY A 264 0.32 -14.10 -2.36
N GLU A 265 0.98 -15.15 -2.81
CA GLU A 265 0.50 -16.51 -2.58
C GLU A 265 0.75 -16.94 -1.14
N GLY A 266 -0.18 -17.72 -0.59
CA GLY A 266 -0.11 -18.21 0.78
C GLY A 266 -0.84 -17.33 1.78
N ILE A 267 -1.00 -17.90 2.96
CA ILE A 267 -1.72 -17.33 4.11
C ILE A 267 -0.81 -17.52 5.32
N LEU A 268 -0.78 -16.54 6.21
CA LEU A 268 0.01 -16.50 7.42
C LEU A 268 -0.87 -16.28 8.63
N THR A 269 -0.35 -16.63 9.82
CA THR A 269 -0.91 -16.28 11.12
C THR A 269 0.11 -15.49 11.94
N MET A 270 -0.27 -15.04 13.12
CA MET A 270 0.65 -14.39 14.05
C MET A 270 1.73 -15.34 14.55
N SER A 271 1.48 -16.66 14.54
CA SER A 271 2.49 -17.69 14.82
C SER A 271 3.59 -17.69 13.76
N ASP A 272 3.24 -17.61 12.46
CA ASP A 272 4.24 -17.51 11.39
C ASP A 272 5.13 -16.26 11.55
N LEU A 273 4.56 -15.13 11.98
CA LEU A 273 5.30 -13.89 12.26
C LEU A 273 6.25 -14.07 13.45
N ALA A 274 5.76 -14.67 14.55
CA ALA A 274 6.59 -14.98 15.72
C ALA A 274 7.76 -15.88 15.36
N ASP A 275 7.51 -16.95 14.61
CA ASP A 275 8.53 -17.89 14.16
C ASP A 275 9.59 -17.20 13.29
N ALA A 276 9.19 -16.35 12.35
CA ALA A 276 10.11 -15.60 11.50
C ALA A 276 11.01 -14.64 12.30
N LEU A 277 10.46 -14.03 13.36
CA LEU A 277 11.19 -13.16 14.29
C LEU A 277 12.07 -13.97 15.27
N GLY A 278 11.86 -15.27 15.42
CA GLY A 278 12.49 -16.11 16.43
C GLY A 278 11.92 -15.88 17.84
N TRP A 279 10.68 -15.42 17.93
CA TRP A 279 9.95 -15.14 19.16
C TRP A 279 9.01 -16.29 19.51
N TYR A 280 8.30 -16.19 20.64
CA TYR A 280 7.27 -17.15 21.02
C TYR A 280 5.90 -16.69 20.53
N SER A 281 5.04 -17.64 20.16
CA SER A 281 3.60 -17.40 19.98
C SER A 281 2.82 -18.05 21.09
N LEU A 282 1.74 -17.39 21.50
CA LEU A 282 0.79 -17.93 22.48
C LEU A 282 -0.59 -17.97 21.83
N PRO A 283 -1.18 -19.16 21.63
CA PRO A 283 -2.57 -19.25 21.17
C PRO A 283 -3.52 -18.54 22.13
N VAL A 284 -4.34 -17.64 21.60
CA VAL A 284 -5.33 -16.90 22.39
C VAL A 284 -6.72 -17.36 21.95
N PRO A 285 -7.57 -17.88 22.85
CA PRO A 285 -8.94 -18.25 22.51
C PRO A 285 -9.73 -17.03 22.01
N GLU A 286 -10.62 -17.24 21.05
CA GLU A 286 -11.45 -16.19 20.43
C GLU A 286 -12.19 -15.33 21.46
N ILE A 287 -12.77 -15.97 22.49
CA ILE A 287 -13.45 -15.29 23.62
C ILE A 287 -12.53 -14.29 24.34
N ALA A 288 -11.22 -14.60 24.44
CA ALA A 288 -10.27 -13.72 25.10
C ALA A 288 -9.88 -12.53 24.20
N VAL A 289 -9.91 -12.70 22.89
CA VAL A 289 -9.68 -11.61 21.93
C VAL A 289 -10.77 -10.55 22.03
N ASP A 290 -12.02 -10.96 22.07
CA ASP A 290 -13.17 -10.07 22.21
C ASP A 290 -13.18 -9.34 23.54
N ALA A 291 -12.94 -10.05 24.64
CA ALA A 291 -12.85 -9.45 25.98
C ALA A 291 -11.69 -8.44 26.08
N THR A 292 -10.55 -8.74 25.46
CA THR A 292 -9.38 -7.85 25.45
C THR A 292 -9.66 -6.60 24.59
N ALA A 293 -10.28 -6.77 23.43
CA ALA A 293 -10.62 -5.65 22.54
C ALA A 293 -11.67 -4.73 23.20
N GLU A 294 -12.69 -5.29 23.87
CA GLU A 294 -13.68 -4.50 24.61
C GLU A 294 -13.06 -3.75 25.80
N LEU A 295 -12.15 -4.40 26.53
CA LEU A 295 -11.44 -3.77 27.64
C LEU A 295 -10.51 -2.66 27.13
N THR A 296 -9.80 -2.91 26.04
CA THR A 296 -8.87 -1.93 25.45
C THR A 296 -9.61 -0.74 24.83
N SER A 297 -10.76 -0.94 24.19
CA SER A 297 -11.58 0.16 23.62
C SER A 297 -12.10 1.15 24.68
N ARG A 298 -12.14 0.74 25.95
CA ARG A 298 -12.59 1.56 27.08
C ARG A 298 -11.46 2.33 27.77
N LEU A 299 -10.20 2.10 27.39
CA LEU A 299 -9.07 2.81 27.99
C LEU A 299 -8.87 4.19 27.32
N PRO A 300 -8.90 5.30 28.08
CA PRO A 300 -8.88 6.66 27.52
C PRO A 300 -7.55 7.09 26.90
N PHE A 301 -6.54 6.24 26.87
CA PHE A 301 -5.19 6.51 26.38
C PHE A 301 -4.65 5.42 25.45
N MET A 302 -5.51 4.82 24.64
CA MET A 302 -5.03 3.86 23.63
C MET A 302 -4.19 4.55 22.58
N PRO A 303 -2.98 4.07 22.30
CA PRO A 303 -2.21 4.57 21.19
C PRO A 303 -2.95 4.24 19.87
N PRO A 304 -2.90 5.12 18.85
CA PRO A 304 -3.56 4.92 17.56
C PRO A 304 -3.20 3.59 16.90
N GLU A 305 -2.04 3.04 17.24
CA GLU A 305 -1.54 1.74 16.76
C GLU A 305 -2.41 0.56 17.25
N ALA A 306 -3.14 0.71 18.34
CA ALA A 306 -4.00 -0.35 18.85
C ALA A 306 -5.26 -0.57 17.98
N GLU A 307 -5.69 0.43 17.20
CA GLU A 307 -6.77 0.26 16.22
C GLU A 307 -6.43 -0.80 15.16
N TRP A 308 -5.14 -1.00 14.87
CA TRP A 308 -4.67 -2.03 13.94
C TRP A 308 -4.94 -3.46 14.41
N LEU A 309 -5.13 -3.68 15.72
CA LEU A 309 -5.56 -4.98 16.24
C LEU A 309 -6.93 -5.39 15.69
N GLN A 310 -7.76 -4.43 15.30
CA GLN A 310 -9.05 -4.69 14.64
C GLN A 310 -8.88 -5.45 13.32
N SER A 311 -7.82 -5.15 12.55
CA SER A 311 -7.55 -5.82 11.27
C SER A 311 -7.18 -7.30 11.41
N PHE A 312 -6.81 -7.74 12.61
CA PHE A 312 -6.48 -9.13 12.92
C PHE A 312 -7.58 -9.88 13.69
N ARG A 313 -8.77 -9.29 13.82
CA ARG A 313 -9.93 -9.97 14.45
C ARG A 313 -10.73 -10.80 13.45
N VAL A 314 -10.82 -10.32 12.22
CA VAL A 314 -11.66 -10.93 11.19
C VAL A 314 -10.81 -11.19 9.95
N PRO A 315 -10.73 -12.45 9.47
CA PRO A 315 -9.95 -12.74 8.28
C PRO A 315 -10.55 -12.08 7.04
N THR A 316 -9.74 -11.32 6.32
CA THR A 316 -10.14 -10.68 5.06
C THR A 316 -9.23 -11.17 3.95
N ILE A 317 -9.51 -12.39 3.49
CA ILE A 317 -8.71 -13.08 2.47
C ILE A 317 -9.22 -12.71 1.08
N MET A 318 -8.36 -12.14 0.25
CA MET A 318 -8.73 -11.66 -1.08
C MET A 318 -8.48 -12.71 -2.16
N ASP A 319 -9.36 -12.75 -3.17
CA ASP A 319 -9.11 -13.35 -4.48
C ASP A 319 -8.37 -12.35 -5.38
N THR A 320 -7.33 -12.81 -6.08
CA THR A 320 -6.52 -11.99 -6.98
C THR A 320 -6.65 -12.37 -8.45
N THR A 321 -7.67 -13.17 -8.78
CA THR A 321 -7.87 -13.72 -10.13
C THR A 321 -8.02 -12.61 -11.17
N LYS A 322 -8.71 -11.51 -10.85
CA LYS A 322 -8.89 -10.36 -11.74
C LYS A 322 -7.57 -9.69 -12.09
N ALA A 323 -6.70 -9.43 -11.09
CA ALA A 323 -5.38 -8.85 -11.34
C ALA A 323 -4.49 -9.79 -12.18
N ARG A 324 -4.53 -11.09 -11.90
CA ARG A 324 -3.77 -12.10 -12.66
C ARG A 324 -4.20 -12.17 -14.12
N LYS A 325 -5.49 -12.13 -14.39
CA LYS A 325 -6.04 -12.21 -15.77
C LYS A 325 -5.97 -10.86 -16.48
N GLY A 326 -6.47 -9.79 -15.86
CA GLY A 326 -6.62 -8.48 -16.47
C GLY A 326 -5.29 -7.76 -16.70
N LEU A 327 -4.42 -7.76 -15.71
CA LEU A 327 -3.12 -7.09 -15.78
C LEU A 327 -1.97 -8.01 -16.25
N ALA A 328 -2.24 -9.31 -16.46
CA ALA A 328 -1.22 -10.35 -16.60
C ALA A 328 -0.18 -10.30 -15.44
N TRP A 329 -0.67 -9.94 -14.25
CA TRP A 329 0.16 -9.82 -13.06
C TRP A 329 0.38 -11.18 -12.40
N ARG A 330 1.60 -11.38 -11.92
CA ARG A 330 1.98 -12.53 -11.09
C ARG A 330 2.89 -12.02 -9.99
N PRO A 331 2.52 -12.21 -8.70
CA PRO A 331 3.44 -11.93 -7.62
C PRO A 331 4.67 -12.84 -7.75
N LYS A 332 5.84 -12.28 -7.54
CA LYS A 332 7.12 -13.00 -7.60
C LYS A 332 7.49 -13.60 -6.27
N LYS A 333 6.95 -13.03 -5.20
CA LYS A 333 7.18 -13.45 -3.83
C LYS A 333 5.88 -14.00 -3.24
N ASP A 334 5.98 -15.15 -2.59
CA ASP A 334 4.91 -15.65 -1.74
C ASP A 334 4.90 -14.92 -0.38
N ALA A 335 3.87 -15.18 0.43
CA ALA A 335 3.72 -14.53 1.73
C ALA A 335 4.87 -14.85 2.69
N ARG A 336 5.40 -16.09 2.69
CA ARG A 336 6.51 -16.51 3.55
C ARG A 336 7.84 -15.90 3.10
N GLU A 337 8.10 -15.82 1.80
CA GLU A 337 9.28 -15.14 1.25
C GLU A 337 9.25 -13.64 1.59
N THR A 338 8.08 -13.01 1.39
CA THR A 338 7.85 -11.59 1.73
C THR A 338 8.12 -11.37 3.22
N LEU A 339 7.59 -12.22 4.10
CA LEU A 339 7.81 -12.12 5.54
C LEU A 339 9.30 -12.24 5.90
N ARG A 340 10.00 -13.24 5.35
CA ARG A 340 11.44 -13.44 5.60
C ARG A 340 12.28 -12.24 5.17
N GLU A 341 12.04 -11.67 3.98
CA GLU A 341 12.75 -10.49 3.50
C GLU A 341 12.46 -9.26 4.37
N THR A 342 11.22 -9.12 4.84
CA THR A 342 10.83 -8.05 5.77
C THR A 342 11.56 -8.15 7.10
N VAL A 343 11.57 -9.35 7.70
CA VAL A 343 12.26 -9.59 8.98
C VAL A 343 13.78 -9.39 8.82
N GLN A 344 14.36 -9.87 7.71
CA GLN A 344 15.78 -9.66 7.46
C GLN A 344 16.12 -8.17 7.34
N ALA A 345 15.34 -7.41 6.60
CA ALA A 345 15.54 -5.97 6.48
C ALA A 345 15.35 -5.23 7.82
N ALA A 346 14.42 -5.68 8.66
CA ALA A 346 14.25 -5.16 10.01
C ALA A 346 15.45 -5.44 10.90
N ARG A 347 16.08 -6.63 10.77
CA ARG A 347 17.34 -6.96 11.44
C ARG A 347 18.50 -6.10 10.95
N ASP A 348 18.64 -5.93 9.64
CA ASP A 348 19.69 -5.11 9.03
C ASP A 348 19.60 -3.64 9.47
N GLN A 349 18.39 -3.14 9.73
CA GLN A 349 18.13 -1.81 10.27
C GLN A 349 18.17 -1.76 11.81
N GLY A 350 18.41 -2.90 12.47
CA GLY A 350 18.47 -2.99 13.90
C GLY A 350 17.16 -2.76 14.63
N LEU A 351 16.01 -2.98 13.99
CA LEU A 351 14.68 -2.89 14.62
C LEU A 351 14.41 -4.11 15.50
N VAL A 352 14.87 -5.26 15.07
CA VAL A 352 14.76 -6.55 15.77
C VAL A 352 16.10 -7.29 15.74
N SER A 353 16.32 -8.24 16.66
CA SER A 353 17.53 -9.07 16.77
C SER A 353 17.48 -10.31 15.89
#